data_8dcad4507119d8ce00877615ab0153e9
#
_entry.id   8dcad4507119d8ce00877615ab0153e9
#
_cell.length_a   1.000
_cell.length_b   1.000
_cell.length_c   1.000
_cell.angle_alpha   90.00
_cell.angle_beta   90.00
_cell.angle_gamma   90.00
#
_symmetry.space_group_name_H-M   'P 1'
#
loop_
_entity.id
_entity.type
_entity.pdbx_description
1 polymer ?
#
loop_
_entity_poly.entity_id
_entity_poly.type
_entity_poly.pdbx_seq_one_letter_code
_entity_poly.pdbx_strand_id
1 'polypeptide(L)'
;PESAYLRRQRLLLGRANICTIDAFCMQLLKRYFAELGLPPDFELADDAKAYTLRQNALSAVLEELYEDADFCAFASLYGRARSDASAAAAVLGLYDFSRTLPHPAAALQSICAAYESGQPLGQTAWGRTLLENAGRAARSALRLLDAAKGIVAQEPELANYAPALDSDAVFFAALLEYIGAGRWDSAAVYTAEYKPPAFKAVRGYQSPGMNAVKALRAAAKDAAERLKKDVFLCTEAEFEEDRARIAPMAAALARGAKAFGARLYEDKLAEKALEYSDFEHLALELLCGENGEKTAVARTVSRGFDAVLVDEYQDTNAIQDLLYRLLARPDGSNLFFVGDVKQSIYRFRLASPEIFIGKRGGFAPYTPGGPHPATVTLGHNFRSAGNIIDQIN
;
A
#
# COMPACT_ATOMS: atom_id res chain seq x y z
N PRO A 1 -30.95 30.75 -29.47
CA PRO A 1 -29.73 30.77 -30.30
C PRO A 1 -28.52 30.41 -29.43
N GLU A 2 -27.80 29.37 -29.84
CA GLU A 2 -26.58 28.91 -29.17
C GLU A 2 -25.56 30.04 -29.16
N SER A 3 -24.98 30.37 -28.00
CA SER A 3 -23.98 31.47 -27.89
C SER A 3 -22.74 31.17 -28.74
N ALA A 4 -22.10 32.21 -29.27
CA ALA A 4 -20.83 32.08 -29.99
C ALA A 4 -19.77 31.32 -29.18
N TYR A 5 -19.81 31.48 -27.85
CA TYR A 5 -18.98 30.73 -26.91
C TYR A 5 -19.24 29.24 -26.96
N LEU A 6 -20.49 28.79 -26.84
CA LEU A 6 -20.83 27.35 -26.87
C LEU A 6 -20.50 26.71 -28.23
N ARG A 7 -20.70 27.43 -29.35
CA ARG A 7 -20.27 26.95 -30.69
C ARG A 7 -18.75 26.73 -30.75
N ARG A 8 -17.97 27.67 -30.20
CA ARG A 8 -16.50 27.52 -30.10
C ARG A 8 -16.12 26.33 -29.23
N GLN A 9 -16.76 26.12 -28.07
CA GLN A 9 -16.48 24.97 -27.20
C GLN A 9 -16.80 23.64 -27.88
N ARG A 10 -17.91 23.54 -28.63
CA ARG A 10 -18.19 22.34 -29.41
C ARG A 10 -17.12 22.01 -30.45
N LEU A 11 -16.57 23.00 -31.11
CA LEU A 11 -15.46 22.80 -32.05
C LEU A 11 -14.17 22.35 -31.36
N LEU A 12 -13.93 22.82 -30.13
CA LEU A 12 -12.76 22.46 -29.35
C LEU A 12 -12.88 21.10 -28.69
N LEU A 13 -14.11 20.58 -28.50
CA LEU A 13 -14.35 19.28 -27.85
C LEU A 13 -13.61 18.13 -28.54
N GLY A 14 -13.52 18.15 -29.88
CA GLY A 14 -12.77 17.16 -30.64
C GLY A 14 -11.24 17.22 -30.45
N ARG A 15 -10.73 18.24 -29.74
CA ARG A 15 -9.32 18.38 -29.36
C ARG A 15 -9.06 18.08 -27.90
N ALA A 16 -10.12 17.85 -27.12
CA ALA A 16 -10.00 17.48 -25.72
C ALA A 16 -9.45 16.06 -25.60
N ASN A 17 -8.53 15.86 -24.67
CA ASN A 17 -8.00 14.54 -24.33
C ASN A 17 -8.99 13.83 -23.39
N ILE A 18 -10.00 13.16 -23.98
CA ILE A 18 -10.97 12.33 -23.25
C ILE A 18 -10.54 10.88 -23.45
N CYS A 19 -9.77 10.33 -22.52
CA CYS A 19 -9.15 9.02 -22.66
C CYS A 19 -8.75 8.45 -21.28
N THR A 20 -8.36 7.19 -21.24
CA THR A 20 -7.70 6.60 -20.08
C THR A 20 -6.31 7.20 -19.89
N ILE A 21 -5.77 7.12 -18.68
CA ILE A 21 -4.40 7.62 -18.39
C ILE A 21 -3.36 6.90 -19.25
N ASP A 22 -3.50 5.59 -19.46
CA ASP A 22 -2.60 4.81 -20.31
C ASP A 22 -2.61 5.29 -21.76
N ALA A 23 -3.81 5.55 -22.30
CA ALA A 23 -3.95 6.10 -23.66
C ALA A 23 -3.34 7.49 -23.78
N PHE A 24 -3.46 8.32 -22.73
CA PHE A 24 -2.80 9.61 -22.66
C PHE A 24 -1.27 9.46 -22.64
N CYS A 25 -0.74 8.59 -21.77
CA CYS A 25 0.69 8.31 -21.69
C CYS A 25 1.22 7.82 -23.06
N MET A 26 0.56 6.86 -23.68
CA MET A 26 0.94 6.36 -25.00
C MET A 26 0.98 7.47 -26.06
N GLN A 27 -0.02 8.36 -26.11
CA GLN A 27 -0.03 9.49 -27.04
C GLN A 27 1.12 10.46 -26.75
N LEU A 28 1.42 10.70 -25.49
CA LEU A 28 2.55 11.54 -25.08
C LEU A 28 3.88 10.94 -25.53
N LEU A 29 4.09 9.64 -25.31
CA LEU A 29 5.29 8.93 -25.73
C LEU A 29 5.44 8.91 -27.25
N LYS A 30 4.36 8.70 -28.00
CA LYS A 30 4.36 8.79 -29.47
C LYS A 30 4.74 10.17 -29.98
N ARG A 31 4.48 11.23 -29.22
CA ARG A 31 4.85 12.59 -29.56
C ARG A 31 6.30 12.92 -29.22
N TYR A 32 6.84 12.33 -28.16
CA TYR A 32 8.17 12.64 -27.62
C TYR A 32 9.10 11.42 -27.59
N PHE A 33 8.89 10.46 -28.52
CA PHE A 33 9.62 9.20 -28.55
C PHE A 33 11.14 9.40 -28.66
N ALA A 34 11.57 10.44 -29.37
CA ALA A 34 12.99 10.71 -29.63
C ALA A 34 13.72 11.15 -28.34
N GLU A 35 13.06 11.88 -27.44
CA GLU A 35 13.63 12.31 -26.15
C GLU A 35 13.89 11.13 -25.21
N LEU A 36 13.15 10.02 -25.39
CA LEU A 36 13.27 8.79 -24.59
C LEU A 36 14.05 7.68 -25.32
N GLY A 37 14.55 7.94 -26.52
CA GLY A 37 15.23 6.92 -27.33
C GLY A 37 14.33 5.76 -27.77
N LEU A 38 12.99 5.98 -27.80
CA LEU A 38 12.04 4.95 -28.20
C LEU A 38 11.98 4.80 -29.72
N PRO A 39 11.78 3.58 -30.26
CA PRO A 39 11.48 3.39 -31.67
C PRO A 39 10.14 4.08 -32.00
N PRO A 40 10.02 4.79 -33.14
CA PRO A 40 8.80 5.54 -33.46
C PRO A 40 7.55 4.67 -33.68
N ASP A 41 7.77 3.40 -33.98
CA ASP A 41 6.78 2.39 -34.29
C ASP A 41 6.56 1.37 -33.16
N PHE A 42 6.86 1.77 -31.90
CA PHE A 42 6.55 0.92 -30.76
C PHE A 42 5.03 0.70 -30.62
N GLU A 43 4.66 -0.48 -30.13
CA GLU A 43 3.29 -0.92 -29.96
C GLU A 43 3.04 -1.46 -28.53
N LEU A 44 1.79 -1.59 -28.15
CA LEU A 44 1.41 -2.30 -26.93
C LEU A 44 1.62 -3.80 -27.16
N ALA A 45 2.40 -4.43 -26.29
CA ALA A 45 2.56 -5.88 -26.29
C ALA A 45 1.23 -6.56 -25.94
N ASP A 46 0.88 -7.59 -26.67
CA ASP A 46 -0.16 -8.51 -26.23
C ASP A 46 0.31 -9.40 -25.07
N ASP A 47 -0.62 -10.03 -24.38
CA ASP A 47 -0.33 -10.83 -23.18
C ASP A 47 0.65 -12.00 -23.48
N ALA A 48 0.59 -12.61 -24.65
CA ALA A 48 1.45 -13.72 -25.03
C ALA A 48 2.88 -13.26 -25.27
N LYS A 49 3.04 -12.14 -25.96
CA LYS A 49 4.36 -11.51 -26.21
C LYS A 49 4.97 -11.01 -24.90
N ALA A 50 4.21 -10.30 -24.08
CA ALA A 50 4.65 -9.83 -22.77
C ALA A 50 5.11 -10.99 -21.88
N TYR A 51 4.33 -12.06 -21.81
CA TYR A 51 4.71 -13.28 -21.07
C TYR A 51 6.02 -13.88 -21.59
N THR A 52 6.17 -14.02 -22.89
CA THR A 52 7.37 -14.61 -23.51
C THR A 52 8.62 -13.78 -23.21
N LEU A 53 8.54 -12.45 -23.35
CA LEU A 53 9.65 -11.56 -23.05
C LEU A 53 10.05 -11.64 -21.57
N ARG A 54 9.06 -11.67 -20.65
CA ARG A 54 9.32 -11.81 -19.21
C ARG A 54 10.00 -13.14 -18.89
N GLN A 55 9.59 -14.26 -19.51
CA GLN A 55 10.20 -15.58 -19.27
C GLN A 55 11.63 -15.64 -19.79
N ASN A 56 11.89 -15.10 -20.97
CA ASN A 56 13.23 -15.08 -21.56
C ASN A 56 14.20 -14.23 -20.72
N ALA A 57 13.79 -13.02 -20.35
CA ALA A 57 14.58 -12.13 -19.50
C ALA A 57 14.86 -12.76 -18.14
N LEU A 58 13.85 -13.40 -17.52
CA LEU A 58 14.00 -14.06 -16.23
C LEU A 58 14.99 -15.22 -16.30
N SER A 59 14.89 -16.07 -17.32
CA SER A 59 15.81 -17.21 -17.49
C SER A 59 17.26 -16.75 -17.61
N ALA A 60 17.51 -15.73 -18.46
CA ALA A 60 18.85 -15.19 -18.65
C ALA A 60 19.44 -14.60 -17.36
N VAL A 61 18.63 -13.83 -16.64
CA VAL A 61 19.08 -13.19 -15.39
C VAL A 61 19.28 -14.20 -14.26
N LEU A 62 18.46 -15.24 -14.17
CA LEU A 62 18.66 -16.28 -13.17
C LEU A 62 19.96 -17.05 -13.37
N GLU A 63 20.39 -17.33 -14.61
CA GLU A 63 21.69 -17.93 -14.89
C GLU A 63 22.84 -17.10 -14.29
N GLU A 64 22.80 -15.78 -14.48
CA GLU A 64 23.81 -14.87 -13.91
C GLU A 64 23.70 -14.77 -12.37
N LEU A 65 22.47 -14.76 -11.81
CA LEU A 65 22.27 -14.65 -10.37
C LEU A 65 22.77 -15.86 -9.61
N TYR A 66 22.72 -17.06 -10.17
CA TYR A 66 23.27 -18.26 -9.53
C TYR A 66 24.79 -18.31 -9.46
N GLU A 67 25.50 -17.36 -10.09
CA GLU A 67 26.92 -17.12 -9.87
C GLU A 67 27.20 -16.25 -8.60
N ASP A 68 26.18 -15.55 -8.08
CA ASP A 68 26.26 -14.74 -6.86
C ASP A 68 26.01 -15.60 -5.63
N ALA A 69 27.00 -15.71 -4.73
CA ALA A 69 26.94 -16.51 -3.51
C ALA A 69 25.79 -16.08 -2.56
N ASP A 70 25.51 -14.76 -2.47
CA ASP A 70 24.43 -14.23 -1.63
C ASP A 70 23.05 -14.56 -2.20
N PHE A 71 22.92 -14.57 -3.54
CA PHE A 71 21.69 -15.04 -4.18
C PHE A 71 21.50 -16.55 -4.00
N CYS A 72 22.55 -17.35 -4.12
CA CYS A 72 22.49 -18.79 -3.81
C CYS A 72 22.07 -19.04 -2.36
N ALA A 73 22.57 -18.26 -1.41
CA ALA A 73 22.18 -18.34 -0.01
C ALA A 73 20.69 -17.98 0.17
N PHE A 74 20.21 -16.92 -0.50
CA PHE A 74 18.80 -16.55 -0.54
C PHE A 74 17.95 -17.68 -1.12
N ALA A 75 18.30 -18.19 -2.28
CA ALA A 75 17.56 -19.26 -2.95
C ALA A 75 17.48 -20.54 -2.11
N SER A 76 18.55 -20.86 -1.39
CA SER A 76 18.62 -22.02 -0.47
C SER A 76 17.72 -21.84 0.76
N LEU A 77 17.65 -20.62 1.31
CA LEU A 77 16.84 -20.31 2.48
C LEU A 77 15.35 -20.20 2.14
N TYR A 78 15.04 -19.53 1.02
CA TYR A 78 13.65 -19.21 0.61
C TYR A 78 13.03 -20.30 -0.28
N GLY A 79 13.86 -21.05 -1.00
CA GLY A 79 13.44 -22.11 -1.93
C GLY A 79 13.06 -23.40 -1.22
N ARG A 80 12.09 -24.12 -1.77
CA ARG A 80 11.89 -25.52 -1.41
C ARG A 80 12.87 -26.39 -2.21
N ALA A 81 13.56 -27.27 -1.54
CA ALA A 81 14.77 -28.03 -1.89
C ALA A 81 14.87 -28.72 -3.29
N ARG A 82 14.19 -28.29 -4.34
CA ARG A 82 14.33 -28.83 -5.73
C ARG A 82 13.77 -27.93 -6.83
N SER A 83 13.44 -26.64 -6.56
CA SER A 83 12.82 -25.81 -7.59
C SER A 83 13.24 -24.35 -7.44
N ASP A 84 13.77 -23.78 -8.51
CA ASP A 84 14.10 -22.36 -8.66
C ASP A 84 12.85 -21.46 -8.68
N ALA A 85 11.66 -22.08 -8.75
CA ALA A 85 10.39 -21.36 -8.89
C ALA A 85 10.15 -20.33 -7.77
N SER A 86 10.58 -20.64 -6.53
CA SER A 86 10.41 -19.71 -5.40
C SER A 86 11.34 -18.50 -5.51
N ALA A 87 12.61 -18.71 -5.90
CA ALA A 87 13.58 -17.63 -6.10
C ALA A 87 13.18 -16.76 -7.31
N ALA A 88 12.79 -17.40 -8.43
CA ALA A 88 12.26 -16.72 -9.60
C ALA A 88 11.01 -15.87 -9.27
N ALA A 89 10.06 -16.45 -8.51
CA ALA A 89 8.87 -15.73 -8.08
C ALA A 89 9.21 -14.54 -7.17
N ALA A 90 10.24 -14.65 -6.32
CA ALA A 90 10.69 -13.54 -5.48
C ALA A 90 11.31 -12.40 -6.31
N VAL A 91 12.15 -12.72 -7.31
CA VAL A 91 12.71 -11.71 -8.23
C VAL A 91 11.59 -10.97 -8.97
N LEU A 92 10.64 -11.72 -9.57
CA LEU A 92 9.48 -11.14 -10.24
C LEU A 92 8.62 -10.32 -9.29
N GLY A 93 8.31 -10.87 -8.09
CA GLY A 93 7.49 -10.17 -7.10
C GLY A 93 8.11 -8.87 -6.64
N LEU A 94 9.42 -8.83 -6.41
CA LEU A 94 10.12 -7.59 -6.03
C LEU A 94 10.19 -6.59 -7.19
N TYR A 95 10.42 -7.05 -8.41
CA TYR A 95 10.33 -6.21 -9.61
C TYR A 95 8.94 -5.63 -9.76
N ASP A 96 7.89 -6.46 -9.77
CA ASP A 96 6.51 -6.01 -9.93
C ASP A 96 6.12 -5.04 -8.82
N PHE A 97 6.51 -5.31 -7.56
CA PHE A 97 6.31 -4.36 -6.45
C PHE A 97 7.01 -3.03 -6.71
N SER A 98 8.27 -3.04 -7.13
CA SER A 98 9.01 -1.80 -7.41
C SER A 98 8.33 -0.96 -8.49
N ARG A 99 7.75 -1.62 -9.50
CA ARG A 99 6.99 -0.98 -10.60
C ARG A 99 5.65 -0.38 -10.17
N THR A 100 5.19 -0.65 -8.94
CA THR A 100 4.02 0.05 -8.38
C THR A 100 4.34 1.46 -7.88
N LEU A 101 5.63 1.79 -7.77
CA LEU A 101 6.13 3.03 -7.20
C LEU A 101 6.67 3.96 -8.28
N PRO A 102 6.56 5.29 -8.11
CA PRO A 102 7.03 6.26 -9.11
C PRO A 102 8.52 6.13 -9.46
N HIS A 103 9.36 5.73 -8.50
CA HIS A 103 10.81 5.60 -8.64
C HIS A 103 11.29 4.21 -8.23
N PRO A 104 11.18 3.19 -9.10
CA PRO A 104 11.50 1.79 -8.79
C PRO A 104 12.91 1.58 -8.24
N ALA A 105 13.91 2.20 -8.86
CA ALA A 105 15.30 2.07 -8.44
C ALA A 105 15.54 2.62 -7.01
N ALA A 106 14.98 3.78 -6.70
CA ALA A 106 15.07 4.37 -5.37
C ALA A 106 14.33 3.52 -4.31
N ALA A 107 13.21 2.90 -4.68
CA ALA A 107 12.48 1.99 -3.81
C ALA A 107 13.30 0.75 -3.46
N LEU A 108 13.93 0.11 -4.44
CA LEU A 108 14.82 -1.03 -4.21
C LEU A 108 16.02 -0.65 -3.34
N GLN A 109 16.63 0.51 -3.59
CA GLN A 109 17.71 1.03 -2.76
C GLN A 109 17.26 1.30 -1.32
N SER A 110 16.07 1.88 -1.12
CA SER A 110 15.50 2.13 0.20
C SER A 110 15.25 0.84 0.98
N ILE A 111 14.80 -0.23 0.31
CA ILE A 111 14.64 -1.55 0.92
C ILE A 111 16.01 -2.08 1.41
N CYS A 112 17.05 -2.04 0.59
CA CYS A 112 18.39 -2.47 1.00
C CYS A 112 18.91 -1.64 2.16
N ALA A 113 18.80 -0.31 2.09
CA ALA A 113 19.25 0.60 3.15
C ALA A 113 18.53 0.34 4.49
N ALA A 114 17.28 -0.10 4.45
CA ALA A 114 16.55 -0.46 5.66
C ALA A 114 17.18 -1.68 6.38
N TYR A 115 17.70 -2.65 5.64
CA TYR A 115 18.44 -3.79 6.22
C TYR A 115 19.83 -3.40 6.73
N GLU A 116 20.43 -2.33 6.22
CA GLU A 116 21.77 -1.86 6.59
C GLU A 116 21.75 -0.82 7.72
N SER A 117 20.59 -0.30 8.09
CA SER A 117 20.44 0.93 8.89
C SER A 117 20.98 0.84 10.33
N GLY A 118 21.19 -0.35 10.91
CA GLY A 118 21.57 -0.52 12.32
C GLY A 118 20.59 0.06 13.33
N GLN A 119 19.38 0.45 12.90
CA GLN A 119 18.36 0.99 13.78
C GLN A 119 17.74 -0.12 14.64
N PRO A 120 17.44 0.13 15.94
CA PRO A 120 16.67 -0.77 16.76
C PRO A 120 15.35 -1.15 16.07
N LEU A 121 14.90 -2.40 16.23
CA LEU A 121 13.71 -2.92 15.52
C LEU A 121 12.50 -2.00 15.70
N GLY A 122 12.21 -1.56 16.92
CA GLY A 122 11.08 -0.66 17.20
C GLY A 122 11.15 0.70 16.50
N GLN A 123 12.30 1.10 15.98
CA GLN A 123 12.53 2.36 15.26
C GLN A 123 12.55 2.19 13.73
N THR A 124 12.61 0.97 13.22
CA THR A 124 12.49 0.70 11.78
C THR A 124 11.07 0.99 11.29
N ALA A 125 10.90 1.16 9.98
CA ALA A 125 9.57 1.39 9.39
C ALA A 125 8.63 0.19 9.65
N TRP A 126 9.13 -1.03 9.46
CA TRP A 126 8.34 -2.24 9.73
C TRP A 126 8.07 -2.45 11.22
N GLY A 127 9.06 -2.21 12.11
CA GLY A 127 8.88 -2.32 13.55
C GLY A 127 7.84 -1.34 14.10
N ARG A 128 7.85 -0.09 13.62
CA ARG A 128 6.80 0.89 13.95
C ARG A 128 5.42 0.39 13.52
N THR A 129 5.31 -0.14 12.29
CA THR A 129 4.04 -0.71 11.80
C THR A 129 3.58 -1.88 12.65
N LEU A 130 4.49 -2.76 13.06
CA LEU A 130 4.19 -3.87 13.96
C LEU A 130 3.72 -3.37 15.33
N LEU A 131 4.40 -2.38 15.92
CA LEU A 131 4.01 -1.78 17.22
C LEU A 131 2.64 -1.07 17.11
N GLU A 132 2.36 -0.35 16.03
CA GLU A 132 1.04 0.26 15.80
C GLU A 132 -0.08 -0.78 15.71
N ASN A 133 0.17 -1.88 14.99
CA ASN A 133 -0.77 -3.00 14.88
C ASN A 133 -0.97 -3.68 16.23
N ALA A 134 0.10 -3.93 16.97
CA ALA A 134 0.04 -4.47 18.32
C ALA A 134 -0.76 -3.56 19.26
N GLY A 135 -0.53 -2.25 19.19
CA GLY A 135 -1.29 -1.26 19.96
C GLY A 135 -2.78 -1.26 19.63
N ARG A 136 -3.13 -1.42 18.36
CA ARG A 136 -4.55 -1.56 17.95
C ARG A 136 -5.18 -2.84 18.50
N ALA A 137 -4.48 -3.96 18.43
CA ALA A 137 -4.93 -5.24 18.97
C ALA A 137 -5.10 -5.18 20.50
N ALA A 138 -4.14 -4.62 21.22
CA ALA A 138 -4.21 -4.46 22.68
C ALA A 138 -5.37 -3.54 23.11
N ARG A 139 -5.58 -2.41 22.44
CA ARG A 139 -6.74 -1.54 22.69
C ARG A 139 -8.06 -2.24 22.39
N SER A 140 -8.12 -3.08 21.36
CA SER A 140 -9.31 -3.87 21.04
C SER A 140 -9.59 -4.91 22.14
N ALA A 141 -8.56 -5.60 22.64
CA ALA A 141 -8.69 -6.55 23.74
C ALA A 141 -9.19 -5.87 25.03
N LEU A 142 -8.70 -4.67 25.37
CA LEU A 142 -9.20 -3.89 26.48
C LEU A 142 -10.71 -3.58 26.36
N ARG A 143 -11.17 -3.16 25.17
CA ARG A 143 -12.61 -2.92 24.96
C ARG A 143 -13.46 -4.18 25.16
N LEU A 144 -12.94 -5.34 24.71
CA LEU A 144 -13.62 -6.63 24.93
C LEU A 144 -13.71 -6.98 26.43
N LEU A 145 -12.63 -6.75 27.18
CA LEU A 145 -12.58 -6.98 28.63
C LEU A 145 -13.49 -6.00 29.38
N ASP A 146 -13.55 -4.75 28.98
CA ASP A 146 -14.45 -3.75 29.58
C ASP A 146 -15.92 -4.13 29.33
N ALA A 147 -16.26 -4.60 28.13
CA ALA A 147 -17.59 -5.13 27.85
C ALA A 147 -17.92 -6.35 28.74
N ALA A 148 -16.96 -7.27 28.91
CA ALA A 148 -17.11 -8.42 29.78
C ALA A 148 -17.33 -8.01 31.27
N LYS A 149 -16.57 -7.01 31.77
CA LYS A 149 -16.74 -6.44 33.10
C LYS A 149 -18.12 -5.78 33.27
N GLY A 150 -18.60 -5.10 32.22
CA GLY A 150 -19.95 -4.52 32.21
C GLY A 150 -21.04 -5.57 32.40
N ILE A 151 -20.92 -6.76 31.81
CA ILE A 151 -21.86 -7.88 32.02
C ILE A 151 -21.72 -8.43 33.44
N VAL A 152 -20.50 -8.63 33.93
CA VAL A 152 -20.24 -9.10 35.29
C VAL A 152 -20.86 -8.16 36.36
N ALA A 153 -20.82 -6.85 36.11
CA ALA A 153 -21.42 -5.85 37.00
C ALA A 153 -22.97 -5.93 37.05
N GLN A 154 -23.61 -6.45 36.00
CA GLN A 154 -25.05 -6.63 35.89
C GLN A 154 -25.53 -7.99 36.44
N GLU A 155 -24.63 -8.99 36.52
CA GLU A 155 -24.93 -10.36 37.00
C GLU A 155 -24.06 -10.67 38.24
N PRO A 156 -24.53 -10.43 39.49
CA PRO A 156 -23.72 -10.63 40.68
C PRO A 156 -23.16 -12.05 40.88
N GLU A 157 -23.83 -13.06 40.33
CA GLU A 157 -23.38 -14.45 40.33
C GLU A 157 -22.04 -14.64 39.58
N LEU A 158 -21.73 -13.74 38.65
CA LEU A 158 -20.46 -13.75 37.88
C LEU A 158 -19.34 -12.99 38.58
N ALA A 159 -19.53 -12.42 39.75
CA ALA A 159 -18.51 -11.62 40.46
C ALA A 159 -17.17 -12.34 40.61
N ASN A 160 -17.17 -13.66 40.68
CA ASN A 160 -15.96 -14.48 40.74
C ASN A 160 -15.08 -14.40 39.45
N TYR A 161 -15.58 -13.85 38.34
CA TYR A 161 -14.83 -13.64 37.09
C TYR A 161 -14.05 -12.33 37.09
N ALA A 162 -14.46 -11.33 37.88
CA ALA A 162 -13.86 -10.01 37.91
C ALA A 162 -12.33 -10.01 38.10
N PRO A 163 -11.75 -10.73 39.09
CA PRO A 163 -10.31 -10.70 39.30
C PRO A 163 -9.50 -11.17 38.11
N ALA A 164 -10.01 -12.13 37.32
CA ALA A 164 -9.34 -12.62 36.14
C ALA A 164 -9.43 -11.62 34.98
N LEU A 165 -10.58 -10.95 34.81
CA LEU A 165 -10.75 -9.88 33.83
C LEU A 165 -9.88 -8.65 34.16
N ASP A 166 -9.75 -8.32 35.46
CA ASP A 166 -8.89 -7.22 35.91
C ASP A 166 -7.40 -7.52 35.63
N SER A 167 -6.95 -8.74 35.92
CA SER A 167 -5.59 -9.17 35.65
C SER A 167 -5.27 -9.10 34.14
N ASP A 168 -6.20 -9.56 33.29
CA ASP A 168 -6.04 -9.48 31.84
C ASP A 168 -6.01 -8.02 31.35
N ALA A 169 -6.84 -7.15 31.93
CA ALA A 169 -6.86 -5.73 31.58
C ALA A 169 -5.57 -5.00 31.99
N VAL A 170 -5.03 -5.32 33.19
CA VAL A 170 -3.74 -4.80 33.63
C VAL A 170 -2.60 -5.21 32.67
N PHE A 171 -2.63 -6.46 32.20
CA PHE A 171 -1.67 -6.92 31.19
C PHE A 171 -1.71 -6.06 29.92
N PHE A 172 -2.86 -5.87 29.30
CA PHE A 172 -2.96 -5.09 28.08
C PHE A 172 -2.67 -3.60 28.30
N ALA A 173 -3.02 -3.03 29.43
CA ALA A 173 -2.68 -1.65 29.77
C ALA A 173 -1.16 -1.44 29.88
N ALA A 174 -0.47 -2.30 30.60
CA ALA A 174 1.00 -2.24 30.71
C ALA A 174 1.67 -2.51 29.37
N LEU A 175 1.16 -3.45 28.57
CA LEU A 175 1.67 -3.70 27.22
C LEU A 175 1.56 -2.45 26.33
N LEU A 176 0.47 -1.70 26.42
CA LEU A 176 0.32 -0.43 25.69
C LEU A 176 1.33 0.63 26.11
N GLU A 177 1.77 0.66 27.37
CA GLU A 177 2.83 1.56 27.82
C GLU A 177 4.18 1.20 27.19
N TYR A 178 4.52 -0.11 27.12
CA TYR A 178 5.74 -0.56 26.44
C TYR A 178 5.72 -0.24 24.95
N ILE A 179 4.59 -0.52 24.28
CA ILE A 179 4.40 -0.22 22.85
C ILE A 179 4.50 1.28 22.59
N GLY A 180 3.82 2.11 23.39
CA GLY A 180 3.83 3.56 23.24
C GLY A 180 5.20 4.20 23.47
N ALA A 181 6.03 3.57 24.31
CA ALA A 181 7.41 3.98 24.56
C ALA A 181 8.42 3.38 23.55
N GLY A 182 7.97 2.59 22.57
CA GLY A 182 8.85 1.93 21.59
C GLY A 182 9.77 0.87 22.19
N ARG A 183 9.47 0.37 23.39
CA ARG A 183 10.31 -0.60 24.11
C ARG A 183 10.01 -2.02 23.67
N TRP A 184 10.60 -2.43 22.55
CA TRP A 184 10.36 -3.72 21.92
C TRP A 184 10.61 -4.90 22.86
N ASP A 185 11.84 -5.00 23.40
CA ASP A 185 12.24 -6.13 24.25
C ASP A 185 11.36 -6.24 25.51
N SER A 186 11.03 -5.10 26.12
CA SER A 186 10.12 -5.10 27.27
C SER A 186 8.73 -5.64 26.91
N ALA A 187 8.20 -5.25 25.75
CA ALA A 187 6.92 -5.75 25.23
C ALA A 187 6.99 -7.25 24.92
N ALA A 188 8.08 -7.69 24.28
CA ALA A 188 8.29 -9.10 23.92
C ALA A 188 8.36 -10.00 25.16
N VAL A 189 9.20 -9.66 26.13
CA VAL A 189 9.35 -10.42 27.38
C VAL A 189 8.04 -10.43 28.15
N TYR A 190 7.40 -9.26 28.31
CA TYR A 190 6.14 -9.15 29.03
C TYR A 190 5.01 -9.96 28.41
N THR A 191 4.95 -9.99 27.08
CA THR A 191 3.98 -10.78 26.32
C THR A 191 4.29 -12.29 26.42
N ALA A 192 5.57 -12.67 26.36
CA ALA A 192 6.01 -14.08 26.46
C ALA A 192 5.68 -14.69 27.83
N GLU A 193 5.82 -13.91 28.89
CA GLU A 193 5.60 -14.33 30.29
C GLU A 193 4.12 -14.32 30.66
N TYR A 194 3.24 -13.69 29.89
CA TYR A 194 1.82 -13.58 30.20
C TYR A 194 1.13 -14.93 30.28
N LYS A 195 0.55 -15.19 31.45
CA LYS A 195 -0.25 -16.39 31.75
C LYS A 195 -1.61 -15.93 32.25
N PRO A 196 -2.66 -15.98 31.40
CA PRO A 196 -3.99 -15.55 31.81
C PRO A 196 -4.52 -16.43 32.95
N PRO A 197 -4.95 -15.82 34.09
CA PRO A 197 -5.45 -16.59 35.21
C PRO A 197 -6.72 -17.36 34.84
N ALA A 198 -6.98 -18.47 35.51
CA ALA A 198 -8.22 -19.20 35.32
C ALA A 198 -9.42 -18.46 35.91
N PHE A 199 -10.61 -18.57 35.31
CA PHE A 199 -11.85 -18.17 35.97
C PHE A 199 -12.12 -19.07 37.15
N LYS A 200 -12.50 -18.48 38.28
CA LYS A 200 -13.03 -19.25 39.41
C LYS A 200 -14.40 -19.82 39.05
N ALA A 201 -14.64 -21.07 39.43
CA ALA A 201 -15.88 -21.74 39.09
C ALA A 201 -17.11 -21.03 39.70
N VAL A 202 -18.14 -20.84 38.88
CA VAL A 202 -19.47 -20.42 39.29
C VAL A 202 -20.35 -21.67 39.23
N ARG A 203 -20.76 -22.18 40.42
CA ARG A 203 -21.53 -23.44 40.51
C ARG A 203 -23.02 -23.15 40.45
N GLY A 204 -23.76 -24.01 39.71
CA GLY A 204 -25.22 -23.97 39.69
C GLY A 204 -25.84 -22.79 38.97
N TYR A 205 -25.03 -21.97 38.23
CA TYR A 205 -25.51 -20.82 37.50
C TYR A 205 -25.07 -20.92 36.00
N GLN A 206 -25.99 -20.70 35.11
CA GLN A 206 -25.77 -20.56 33.68
C GLN A 206 -26.63 -19.43 33.12
N SER A 207 -26.04 -18.54 32.35
CA SER A 207 -26.74 -17.44 31.69
C SER A 207 -26.17 -17.14 30.32
N PRO A 208 -26.90 -16.48 29.43
CA PRO A 208 -26.37 -15.89 28.22
C PRO A 208 -25.19 -14.96 28.51
N GLY A 209 -25.24 -14.18 29.59
CA GLY A 209 -24.18 -13.29 30.03
C GLY A 209 -22.91 -14.02 30.40
N MET A 210 -22.98 -15.15 31.09
CA MET A 210 -21.82 -16.01 31.38
C MET A 210 -21.12 -16.46 30.07
N ASN A 211 -21.89 -16.89 29.08
CA ASN A 211 -21.33 -17.32 27.79
C ASN A 211 -20.69 -16.14 27.03
N ALA A 212 -21.33 -14.96 27.07
CA ALA A 212 -20.80 -13.75 26.47
C ALA A 212 -19.47 -13.32 27.13
N VAL A 213 -19.38 -13.31 28.45
CA VAL A 213 -18.13 -13.00 29.18
C VAL A 213 -17.02 -13.96 28.82
N LYS A 214 -17.31 -15.26 28.74
CA LYS A 214 -16.31 -16.27 28.32
C LYS A 214 -15.83 -16.03 26.87
N ALA A 215 -16.76 -15.73 25.96
CA ALA A 215 -16.42 -15.46 24.55
C ALA A 215 -15.57 -14.19 24.38
N LEU A 216 -15.97 -13.09 25.04
CA LEU A 216 -15.23 -11.82 25.01
C LEU A 216 -13.81 -11.98 25.56
N ARG A 217 -13.67 -12.67 26.70
CA ARG A 217 -12.36 -12.97 27.28
C ARG A 217 -11.52 -13.89 26.39
N ALA A 218 -12.12 -14.91 25.78
CA ALA A 218 -11.42 -15.79 24.86
C ALA A 218 -10.83 -15.00 23.68
N ALA A 219 -11.61 -14.10 23.09
CA ALA A 219 -11.14 -13.22 22.02
C ALA A 219 -9.98 -12.30 22.46
N ALA A 220 -10.02 -11.78 23.70
CA ALA A 220 -8.90 -11.02 24.26
C ALA A 220 -7.64 -11.89 24.45
N LYS A 221 -7.78 -13.11 24.96
CA LYS A 221 -6.66 -14.06 25.09
C LYS A 221 -6.07 -14.45 23.74
N ASP A 222 -6.92 -14.69 22.74
CA ASP A 222 -6.46 -14.96 21.37
C ASP A 222 -5.66 -13.79 20.79
N ALA A 223 -6.02 -12.54 21.13
CA ALA A 223 -5.23 -11.38 20.76
C ALA A 223 -3.83 -11.40 21.40
N ALA A 224 -3.70 -11.75 22.68
CA ALA A 224 -2.41 -11.89 23.36
C ALA A 224 -1.56 -12.99 22.73
N GLU A 225 -2.15 -14.15 22.43
CA GLU A 225 -1.44 -15.26 21.76
C GLU A 225 -0.96 -14.89 20.35
N ARG A 226 -1.78 -14.14 19.60
CA ARG A 226 -1.34 -13.63 18.28
C ARG A 226 -0.20 -12.62 18.41
N LEU A 227 -0.26 -11.70 19.36
CA LEU A 227 0.84 -10.76 19.61
C LEU A 227 2.14 -11.48 19.93
N LYS A 228 2.08 -12.58 20.70
CA LYS A 228 3.23 -13.42 21.02
C LYS A 228 3.76 -14.16 19.79
N LYS A 229 2.89 -14.71 18.95
CA LYS A 229 3.27 -15.58 17.83
C LYS A 229 3.61 -14.82 16.55
N ASP A 230 2.99 -13.65 16.32
CA ASP A 230 3.03 -12.97 15.03
C ASP A 230 3.77 -11.64 15.08
N VAL A 231 3.99 -11.07 16.27
CA VAL A 231 4.63 -9.76 16.43
C VAL A 231 5.90 -9.85 17.27
N PHE A 232 5.79 -10.23 18.54
CA PHE A 232 6.92 -10.28 19.48
C PHE A 232 7.63 -11.63 19.44
N LEU A 233 8.13 -12.00 18.24
CA LEU A 233 8.76 -13.29 17.97
C LEU A 233 10.19 -13.37 18.48
N CYS A 234 10.90 -12.24 18.55
CA CYS A 234 12.31 -12.16 18.88
C CYS A 234 12.62 -10.89 19.64
N THR A 235 13.76 -10.89 20.31
CA THR A 235 14.40 -9.71 20.90
C THR A 235 15.05 -8.83 19.82
N GLU A 236 15.40 -7.59 20.17
CA GLU A 236 16.15 -6.71 19.26
C GLU A 236 17.52 -7.28 18.90
N ALA A 237 18.18 -8.00 19.84
CA ALA A 237 19.47 -8.64 19.58
C ALA A 237 19.35 -9.79 18.57
N GLU A 238 18.36 -10.67 18.74
CA GLU A 238 18.09 -11.77 17.79
C GLU A 238 17.70 -11.24 16.41
N PHE A 239 16.89 -10.18 16.37
CA PHE A 239 16.54 -9.52 15.12
C PHE A 239 17.78 -8.95 14.41
N GLU A 240 18.72 -8.35 15.16
CA GLU A 240 19.94 -7.78 14.59
C GLU A 240 20.84 -8.86 13.99
N GLU A 241 20.98 -10.02 14.65
CA GLU A 241 21.71 -11.16 14.09
C GLU A 241 21.07 -11.66 12.80
N ASP A 242 19.74 -11.84 12.79
CA ASP A 242 19.00 -12.28 11.60
C ASP A 242 19.09 -11.24 10.48
N ARG A 243 18.97 -9.96 10.82
CA ARG A 243 19.07 -8.86 9.86
C ARG A 243 20.45 -8.83 9.19
N ALA A 244 21.53 -8.96 9.99
CA ALA A 244 22.89 -9.00 9.45
C ALA A 244 23.12 -10.17 8.47
N ARG A 245 22.50 -11.32 8.74
CA ARG A 245 22.57 -12.50 7.87
C ARG A 245 21.72 -12.34 6.60
N ILE A 246 20.56 -11.68 6.69
CA ILE A 246 19.60 -11.53 5.58
C ILE A 246 19.98 -10.34 4.67
N ALA A 247 20.64 -9.30 5.20
CA ALA A 247 20.96 -8.09 4.44
C ALA A 247 21.66 -8.36 3.09
N PRO A 248 22.76 -9.16 3.02
CA PRO A 248 23.41 -9.47 1.75
C PRO A 248 22.48 -10.23 0.78
N MET A 249 21.63 -11.13 1.29
CA MET A 249 20.64 -11.86 0.50
C MET A 249 19.57 -10.93 -0.07
N ALA A 250 19.08 -9.98 0.74
CA ALA A 250 18.11 -8.97 0.31
C ALA A 250 18.70 -8.04 -0.78
N ALA A 251 19.98 -7.66 -0.60
CA ALA A 251 20.71 -6.88 -1.59
C ALA A 251 20.89 -7.66 -2.91
N ALA A 252 21.21 -8.95 -2.85
CA ALA A 252 21.30 -9.81 -4.03
C ALA A 252 19.96 -9.95 -4.75
N LEU A 253 18.87 -10.14 -4.01
CA LEU A 253 17.51 -10.17 -4.59
C LEU A 253 17.15 -8.83 -5.26
N ALA A 254 17.49 -7.70 -4.64
CA ALA A 254 17.26 -6.38 -5.24
C ALA A 254 18.10 -6.16 -6.52
N ARG A 255 19.36 -6.61 -6.53
CA ARG A 255 20.19 -6.64 -7.76
C ARG A 255 19.52 -7.48 -8.84
N GLY A 256 19.00 -8.66 -8.49
CA GLY A 256 18.28 -9.53 -9.40
C GLY A 256 17.04 -8.87 -10.00
N ALA A 257 16.20 -8.24 -9.19
CA ALA A 257 15.02 -7.52 -9.65
C ALA A 257 15.39 -6.35 -10.58
N LYS A 258 16.49 -5.63 -10.27
CA LYS A 258 17.02 -4.55 -11.13
C LYS A 258 17.56 -5.09 -12.46
N ALA A 259 18.35 -6.15 -12.44
CA ALA A 259 18.90 -6.79 -13.63
C ALA A 259 17.79 -7.33 -14.54
N PHE A 260 16.79 -8.00 -13.95
CA PHE A 260 15.60 -8.45 -14.65
C PHE A 260 14.87 -7.29 -15.35
N GLY A 261 14.64 -6.19 -14.64
CA GLY A 261 13.98 -5.00 -15.21
C GLY A 261 14.77 -4.41 -16.38
N ALA A 262 16.10 -4.30 -16.26
CA ALA A 262 16.96 -3.80 -17.33
C ALA A 262 16.91 -4.71 -18.57
N ARG A 263 17.10 -6.02 -18.38
CA ARG A 263 17.05 -6.99 -19.46
C ARG A 263 15.68 -7.03 -20.17
N LEU A 264 14.61 -7.06 -19.37
CA LEU A 264 13.25 -7.03 -19.93
C LEU A 264 13.00 -5.76 -20.75
N TYR A 265 13.49 -4.61 -20.29
CA TYR A 265 13.34 -3.36 -21.02
C TYR A 265 14.12 -3.35 -22.32
N GLU A 266 15.36 -3.86 -22.34
CA GLU A 266 16.15 -4.05 -23.57
C GLU A 266 15.44 -4.97 -24.58
N ASP A 267 14.93 -6.10 -24.12
CA ASP A 267 14.20 -7.06 -24.97
C ASP A 267 12.90 -6.43 -25.52
N LYS A 268 12.17 -5.62 -24.71
CA LYS A 268 11.00 -4.86 -25.15
C LYS A 268 11.33 -3.83 -26.22
N LEU A 269 12.44 -3.11 -26.07
CA LEU A 269 12.88 -2.13 -27.08
C LEU A 269 13.27 -2.80 -28.39
N ALA A 270 13.99 -3.92 -28.34
CA ALA A 270 14.37 -4.70 -29.52
C ALA A 270 13.14 -5.19 -30.30
N GLU A 271 12.10 -5.61 -29.57
CA GLU A 271 10.84 -6.09 -30.11
C GLU A 271 9.81 -4.99 -30.37
N LYS A 272 10.15 -3.73 -30.06
CA LYS A 272 9.30 -2.53 -30.18
C LYS A 272 7.94 -2.69 -29.46
N ALA A 273 7.93 -3.42 -28.36
CA ALA A 273 6.74 -3.80 -27.63
C ALA A 273 6.84 -3.35 -26.17
N LEU A 274 5.93 -2.48 -25.74
CA LEU A 274 5.87 -1.95 -24.39
C LEU A 274 4.58 -2.42 -23.70
N GLU A 275 4.61 -2.53 -22.38
CA GLU A 275 3.42 -2.83 -21.55
C GLU A 275 2.79 -1.53 -21.00
N TYR A 276 1.57 -1.59 -20.50
CA TYR A 276 0.89 -0.43 -19.89
C TYR A 276 1.72 0.24 -18.78
N SER A 277 2.34 -0.56 -17.91
CA SER A 277 3.19 -0.02 -16.85
C SER A 277 4.41 0.75 -17.37
N ASP A 278 4.91 0.40 -18.58
CA ASP A 278 6.00 1.14 -19.19
C ASP A 278 5.54 2.52 -19.67
N PHE A 279 4.31 2.62 -20.18
CA PHE A 279 3.77 3.92 -20.60
C PHE A 279 3.70 4.92 -19.46
N GLU A 280 3.24 4.50 -18.29
CA GLU A 280 3.18 5.37 -17.11
C GLU A 280 4.57 5.79 -16.64
N HIS A 281 5.53 4.85 -16.55
CA HIS A 281 6.88 5.14 -16.08
C HIS A 281 7.67 6.00 -17.05
N LEU A 282 7.59 5.72 -18.36
CA LEU A 282 8.25 6.53 -19.38
C LEU A 282 7.64 7.93 -19.48
N ALA A 283 6.32 8.06 -19.32
CA ALA A 283 5.68 9.36 -19.22
C ALA A 283 6.17 10.12 -17.98
N LEU A 284 6.37 9.42 -16.86
CA LEU A 284 6.94 10.01 -15.66
C LEU A 284 8.39 10.45 -15.87
N GLU A 285 9.24 9.63 -16.49
CA GLU A 285 10.61 9.97 -16.87
C GLU A 285 10.68 11.22 -17.77
N LEU A 286 9.76 11.31 -18.74
CA LEU A 286 9.66 12.46 -19.63
C LEU A 286 9.23 13.74 -18.91
N LEU A 287 8.36 13.65 -17.91
CA LEU A 287 7.71 14.79 -17.27
C LEU A 287 8.35 15.20 -15.95
N CYS A 288 9.03 14.29 -15.24
CA CYS A 288 9.59 14.48 -13.92
C CYS A 288 11.11 14.52 -13.96
N GLY A 289 11.73 15.56 -13.44
CA GLY A 289 13.18 15.65 -13.25
C GLY A 289 13.63 14.83 -12.03
N GLU A 290 14.95 14.71 -11.87
CA GLU A 290 15.57 13.87 -10.83
C GLU A 290 15.15 14.25 -9.39
N ASN A 291 14.91 15.53 -9.15
CA ASN A 291 14.48 16.04 -7.83
C ASN A 291 12.95 16.20 -7.71
N GLY A 292 12.18 15.60 -8.63
CA GLY A 292 10.72 15.69 -8.62
C GLY A 292 10.13 16.95 -9.26
N GLU A 293 10.97 17.83 -9.85
CA GLU A 293 10.54 19.03 -10.55
C GLU A 293 10.04 18.74 -11.96
N LYS A 294 9.22 19.66 -12.50
CA LYS A 294 8.75 19.55 -13.89
C LYS A 294 9.89 19.75 -14.90
N THR A 295 10.02 18.84 -15.84
CA THR A 295 10.91 19.01 -17.00
C THR A 295 10.45 20.14 -17.92
N ALA A 296 11.25 20.50 -18.92
CA ALA A 296 10.85 21.44 -19.98
C ALA A 296 9.65 20.91 -20.78
N VAL A 297 9.60 19.60 -21.02
CA VAL A 297 8.47 18.93 -21.68
C VAL A 297 7.22 19.04 -20.80
N ALA A 298 7.31 18.74 -19.51
CA ALA A 298 6.19 18.86 -18.58
C ALA A 298 5.60 20.27 -18.54
N ARG A 299 6.47 21.30 -18.53
CA ARG A 299 6.03 22.71 -18.60
C ARG A 299 5.33 23.04 -19.91
N THR A 300 5.77 22.48 -21.01
CA THR A 300 5.14 22.66 -22.32
C THR A 300 3.78 21.97 -22.40
N VAL A 301 3.71 20.72 -21.96
CA VAL A 301 2.49 19.90 -21.96
C VAL A 301 1.45 20.49 -21.03
N SER A 302 1.83 20.86 -19.79
CA SER A 302 0.90 21.41 -18.79
C SER A 302 0.26 22.74 -19.20
N ARG A 303 0.95 23.56 -19.98
CA ARG A 303 0.38 24.80 -20.55
C ARG A 303 -0.73 24.54 -21.57
N GLY A 304 -0.80 23.33 -22.13
CA GLY A 304 -1.84 22.92 -23.06
C GLY A 304 -3.18 22.59 -22.39
N PHE A 305 -3.24 22.52 -21.05
CA PHE A 305 -4.43 22.12 -20.32
C PHE A 305 -4.98 23.26 -19.45
N ASP A 306 -6.19 23.72 -19.77
CA ASP A 306 -6.95 24.64 -18.94
C ASP A 306 -7.53 23.94 -17.70
N ALA A 307 -7.90 22.66 -17.84
CA ALA A 307 -8.40 21.81 -16.77
C ALA A 307 -7.92 20.37 -16.96
N VAL A 308 -7.65 19.68 -15.86
CA VAL A 308 -7.37 18.25 -15.75
C VAL A 308 -8.44 17.66 -14.85
N LEU A 309 -9.33 16.87 -15.44
CA LEU A 309 -10.50 16.27 -14.78
C LEU A 309 -10.26 14.77 -14.68
N VAL A 310 -10.33 14.21 -13.48
CA VAL A 310 -10.12 12.77 -13.24
C VAL A 310 -11.36 12.21 -12.55
N ASP A 311 -11.96 11.22 -13.17
CA ASP A 311 -13.06 10.45 -12.62
C ASP A 311 -12.52 9.17 -11.95
N GLU A 312 -13.31 8.56 -11.06
CA GLU A 312 -12.96 7.34 -10.30
C GLU A 312 -11.59 7.46 -9.60
N TYR A 313 -11.30 8.64 -9.04
CA TYR A 313 -9.98 8.94 -8.48
C TYR A 313 -9.58 8.03 -7.31
N GLN A 314 -10.52 7.34 -6.64
CA GLN A 314 -10.23 6.32 -5.63
C GLN A 314 -9.46 5.11 -6.18
N ASP A 315 -9.46 4.92 -7.51
CA ASP A 315 -8.76 3.82 -8.17
C ASP A 315 -7.39 4.24 -8.74
N THR A 316 -6.95 5.46 -8.42
CA THR A 316 -5.65 6.01 -8.84
C THR A 316 -4.51 5.38 -8.05
N ASN A 317 -3.39 5.06 -8.72
CA ASN A 317 -2.12 4.66 -8.11
C ASN A 317 -1.19 5.88 -7.88
N ALA A 318 -0.04 5.65 -7.20
CA ALA A 318 0.91 6.71 -6.88
C ALA A 318 1.57 7.33 -8.12
N ILE A 319 1.79 6.56 -9.18
CA ILE A 319 2.38 7.02 -10.44
C ILE A 319 1.40 7.97 -11.14
N GLN A 320 0.15 7.56 -11.26
CA GLN A 320 -0.91 8.33 -11.88
C GLN A 320 -1.16 9.65 -11.13
N ASP A 321 -1.20 9.62 -9.78
CA ASP A 321 -1.33 10.85 -8.99
C ASP A 321 -0.16 11.82 -9.26
N LEU A 322 1.06 11.30 -9.36
CA LEU A 322 2.22 12.12 -9.70
C LEU A 322 2.11 12.70 -11.12
N LEU A 323 1.68 11.89 -12.11
CA LEU A 323 1.44 12.37 -13.47
C LEU A 323 0.41 13.49 -13.50
N TYR A 324 -0.73 13.36 -12.81
CA TYR A 324 -1.74 14.43 -12.74
C TYR A 324 -1.16 15.72 -12.12
N ARG A 325 -0.34 15.60 -11.08
CA ARG A 325 0.34 16.77 -10.47
C ARG A 325 1.34 17.42 -11.42
N LEU A 326 2.03 16.64 -12.25
CA LEU A 326 2.95 17.16 -13.28
C LEU A 326 2.21 17.87 -14.43
N LEU A 327 0.96 17.51 -14.70
CA LEU A 327 0.11 18.18 -15.68
C LEU A 327 -0.61 19.41 -15.09
N ALA A 328 -0.63 19.56 -13.77
CA ALA A 328 -1.29 20.66 -13.09
C ALA A 328 -0.58 22.01 -13.30
N ARG A 329 -1.27 23.12 -13.04
CA ARG A 329 -0.64 24.42 -12.80
C ARG A 329 0.17 24.39 -11.49
N PRO A 330 1.13 25.28 -11.27
CA PRO A 330 1.94 25.27 -10.04
C PRO A 330 1.11 25.36 -8.75
N ASP A 331 -0.02 26.04 -8.80
CA ASP A 331 -0.97 26.19 -7.70
C ASP A 331 -2.03 25.08 -7.63
N GLY A 332 -2.03 24.14 -8.58
CA GLY A 332 -3.02 23.07 -8.68
C GLY A 332 -4.44 23.53 -9.08
N SER A 333 -4.62 24.80 -9.45
CA SER A 333 -5.93 25.42 -9.68
C SER A 333 -6.74 24.82 -10.85
N ASN A 334 -6.11 24.02 -11.69
CA ASN A 334 -6.74 23.35 -12.84
C ASN A 334 -7.01 21.87 -12.61
N LEU A 335 -6.81 21.33 -11.39
CA LEU A 335 -7.12 19.95 -11.06
C LEU A 335 -8.53 19.80 -10.48
N PHE A 336 -9.24 18.79 -10.95
CA PHE A 336 -10.55 18.42 -10.43
C PHE A 336 -10.68 16.90 -10.36
N PHE A 337 -10.88 16.38 -9.16
CA PHE A 337 -10.95 14.94 -8.90
C PHE A 337 -12.34 14.55 -8.41
N VAL A 338 -12.89 13.49 -8.97
CA VAL A 338 -14.16 12.89 -8.53
C VAL A 338 -13.92 11.45 -8.15
N GLY A 339 -14.54 10.99 -7.06
CA GLY A 339 -14.44 9.61 -6.64
C GLY A 339 -15.24 9.30 -5.38
N ASP A 340 -15.37 8.03 -5.08
CA ASP A 340 -15.97 7.53 -3.84
C ASP A 340 -15.12 6.40 -3.26
N VAL A 341 -14.47 6.66 -2.13
CA VAL A 341 -13.60 5.68 -1.44
C VAL A 341 -14.32 4.36 -1.16
N LYS A 342 -15.63 4.39 -0.93
CA LYS A 342 -16.43 3.17 -0.67
C LYS A 342 -16.55 2.27 -1.90
N GLN A 343 -16.30 2.81 -3.10
CA GLN A 343 -16.34 2.09 -4.37
C GLN A 343 -14.96 1.58 -4.82
N SER A 344 -13.90 1.83 -4.05
CA SER A 344 -12.56 1.33 -4.37
C SER A 344 -12.52 -0.19 -4.22
N ILE A 345 -12.46 -0.90 -5.34
CA ILE A 345 -12.38 -2.36 -5.42
C ILE A 345 -11.13 -2.84 -6.19
N TYR A 346 -10.31 -1.91 -6.72
CA TYR A 346 -9.18 -2.21 -7.59
C TYR A 346 -7.82 -2.22 -6.85
N ARG A 347 -7.80 -2.48 -5.54
CA ARG A 347 -6.53 -2.60 -4.80
C ARG A 347 -5.60 -3.68 -5.39
N PHE A 348 -6.16 -4.74 -5.95
CA PHE A 348 -5.40 -5.79 -6.67
C PHE A 348 -4.77 -5.30 -7.99
N ARG A 349 -5.20 -4.12 -8.51
CA ARG A 349 -4.57 -3.37 -9.61
C ARG A 349 -3.73 -2.21 -9.10
N LEU A 350 -3.31 -2.25 -7.83
CA LEU A 350 -2.44 -1.27 -7.19
C LEU A 350 -3.08 0.10 -6.96
N ALA A 351 -4.41 0.21 -7.06
CA ALA A 351 -5.13 1.40 -6.62
C ALA A 351 -4.82 1.71 -5.16
N SER A 352 -4.59 2.98 -4.86
CA SER A 352 -4.25 3.47 -3.53
C SER A 352 -5.30 4.49 -3.04
N PRO A 353 -6.43 4.02 -2.50
CA PRO A 353 -7.49 4.90 -2.03
C PRO A 353 -7.03 5.84 -0.91
N GLU A 354 -5.92 5.50 -0.24
CA GLU A 354 -5.27 6.33 0.77
C GLU A 354 -4.87 7.70 0.21
N ILE A 355 -4.52 7.79 -1.08
CA ILE A 355 -4.21 9.06 -1.76
C ILE A 355 -5.44 9.99 -1.75
N PHE A 356 -6.60 9.44 -2.10
CA PHE A 356 -7.85 10.20 -2.10
C PHE A 356 -8.32 10.56 -0.69
N ILE A 357 -8.20 9.64 0.27
CA ILE A 357 -8.50 9.88 1.69
C ILE A 357 -7.62 11.02 2.23
N GLY A 358 -6.32 11.00 1.94
CA GLY A 358 -5.38 12.03 2.36
C GLY A 358 -5.73 13.41 1.81
N LYS A 359 -6.06 13.50 0.52
CA LYS A 359 -6.51 14.77 -0.09
C LYS A 359 -7.82 15.27 0.54
N ARG A 360 -8.81 14.40 0.68
CA ARG A 360 -10.09 14.74 1.31
C ARG A 360 -9.92 15.21 2.76
N GLY A 361 -9.04 14.58 3.53
CA GLY A 361 -8.77 14.96 4.92
C GLY A 361 -7.98 16.27 5.06
N GLY A 362 -7.18 16.62 4.04
CA GLY A 362 -6.35 17.83 4.03
C GLY A 362 -7.04 19.07 3.44
N PHE A 363 -8.19 18.92 2.76
CA PHE A 363 -8.87 20.04 2.09
C PHE A 363 -10.07 20.54 2.90
N ALA A 364 -10.24 21.85 2.96
CA ALA A 364 -11.42 22.46 3.59
C ALA A 364 -12.70 22.16 2.77
N PRO A 365 -13.88 22.08 3.41
CA PRO A 365 -15.13 22.08 2.67
C PRO A 365 -15.26 23.32 1.77
N TYR A 366 -15.77 23.12 0.57
CA TYR A 366 -15.98 24.22 -0.38
C TYR A 366 -16.99 25.25 0.15
N THR A 367 -16.60 26.52 0.10
CA THR A 367 -17.49 27.67 0.30
C THR A 367 -17.23 28.69 -0.82
N PRO A 368 -18.27 29.36 -1.36
CA PRO A 368 -18.07 30.39 -2.36
C PRO A 368 -17.10 31.48 -1.86
N GLY A 369 -16.01 31.72 -2.59
CA GLY A 369 -14.96 32.67 -2.20
C GLY A 369 -14.02 32.17 -1.10
N GLY A 370 -14.15 30.93 -0.66
CA GLY A 370 -13.29 30.30 0.34
C GLY A 370 -11.93 29.85 -0.20
N PRO A 371 -11.10 29.26 0.66
CA PRO A 371 -9.75 28.81 0.28
C PRO A 371 -9.79 27.60 -0.68
N HIS A 372 -8.76 27.48 -1.49
CA HIS A 372 -8.49 26.32 -2.33
C HIS A 372 -7.15 25.67 -1.94
N PRO A 373 -7.00 24.35 -2.10
CA PRO A 373 -7.97 23.38 -2.60
C PRO A 373 -9.14 23.14 -1.64
N ALA A 374 -10.31 22.72 -2.17
CA ALA A 374 -11.52 22.50 -1.40
C ALA A 374 -12.21 21.17 -1.75
N THR A 375 -12.99 20.63 -0.82
CA THR A 375 -13.76 19.41 -0.98
C THR A 375 -15.25 19.71 -1.14
N VAL A 376 -15.88 19.12 -2.17
CA VAL A 376 -17.32 19.11 -2.37
C VAL A 376 -17.85 17.70 -2.10
N THR A 377 -18.85 17.59 -1.21
CA THR A 377 -19.50 16.30 -0.93
C THR A 377 -20.81 16.21 -1.71
N LEU A 378 -20.94 15.18 -2.56
CA LEU A 378 -22.17 14.86 -3.26
C LEU A 378 -23.00 13.91 -2.39
N GLY A 379 -24.02 14.43 -1.71
CA GLY A 379 -24.83 13.69 -0.73
C GLY A 379 -26.19 13.16 -1.28
N HIS A 380 -26.51 13.42 -2.54
CA HIS A 380 -27.79 13.02 -3.12
C HIS A 380 -27.59 11.91 -4.16
N ASN A 381 -28.39 10.85 -4.05
CA ASN A 381 -28.43 9.78 -5.05
C ASN A 381 -29.55 10.06 -6.06
N PHE A 382 -29.16 10.31 -7.31
CA PHE A 382 -30.09 10.54 -8.44
C PHE A 382 -30.21 9.33 -9.37
N ARG A 383 -29.49 8.24 -9.09
CA ARG A 383 -29.42 7.04 -9.96
C ARG A 383 -30.39 5.95 -9.50
N SER A 384 -30.47 5.68 -8.21
CA SER A 384 -31.25 4.57 -7.65
C SER A 384 -32.65 5.01 -7.26
N ALA A 385 -33.64 4.13 -7.41
CA ALA A 385 -34.99 4.36 -6.90
C ALA A 385 -34.99 4.37 -5.35
N GLY A 386 -35.87 5.19 -4.75
CA GLY A 386 -35.91 5.39 -3.28
C GLY A 386 -36.05 4.10 -2.49
N ASN A 387 -36.91 3.18 -2.97
CA ASN A 387 -37.14 1.87 -2.32
C ASN A 387 -35.86 0.98 -2.28
N ILE A 388 -34.92 1.13 -3.21
CA ILE A 388 -33.64 0.41 -3.20
C ILE A 388 -32.73 1.04 -2.17
N ILE A 389 -32.71 2.37 -2.08
CA ILE A 389 -31.88 3.09 -1.09
C ILE A 389 -32.33 2.76 0.32
N ASP A 390 -33.65 2.73 0.56
CA ASP A 390 -34.26 2.43 1.87
C ASP A 390 -33.98 1.00 2.33
N GLN A 391 -33.75 0.06 1.41
CA GLN A 391 -33.41 -1.33 1.75
C GLN A 391 -31.93 -1.56 2.02
N ILE A 392 -31.06 -0.68 1.57
CA ILE A 392 -29.59 -0.83 1.70
C ILE A 392 -29.07 -0.09 2.94
N ASN A 393 -29.75 0.96 3.40
CA ASN A 393 -29.44 1.73 4.59
C ASN A 393 -30.10 1.16 5.84
#